data_97c2261ccb9d919b18662ce9847e3476
#
_entry.id   97c2261ccb9d919b18662ce9847e3476
#
_cell.length_a   1.000
_cell.length_b   1.000
_cell.length_c   1.000
_cell.angle_alpha   90.00
_cell.angle_beta   90.00
_cell.angle_gamma   90.00
#
_symmetry.space_group_name_H-M   'P 1'
#
loop_
_entity.id
_entity.type
_entity.pdbx_description
1 polymer ?
#
loop_
_entity_poly.entity_id
_entity_poly.type
_entity_poly.pdbx_seq_one_letter_code
_entity_poly.pdbx_strand_id
1 'polypeptide(L)'
;MPLAHVLRALRAVTARELMKFLQQRGRLLSALVRPLIWLAVFAAGFYNVFGVSIIPPYKTYITYQVYIVPGLLGMILLFHAMQSSLSMVYDREMGVMRLLLTAPLPRWMLLACKLVAGTALSVITCYVFLAVCILFDVTFDPLQWLAVLPALIVCGLMLGALWLFLSVYIRQVENFAGAMNFVMFPMFFFSSALYPLWRLREGGSETLYYVSLVNPFTHAVELIRFSLYGEFNTVAALVVAGAAVLFFLLAVVGYDPQRGLIRRAPQVQPA
;
A
#
# COMPACT_ATOMS: atom_id res chain seq x y z
N MET A 1 28.08 -4.01 -9.95
CA MET A 1 27.40 -3.46 -11.14
C MET A 1 27.53 -1.94 -11.14
N PRO A 2 27.78 -1.29 -12.29
CA PRO A 2 27.85 0.15 -12.37
C PRO A 2 26.48 0.78 -12.04
N LEU A 3 26.46 1.86 -11.25
CA LEU A 3 25.26 2.58 -10.81
C LEU A 3 24.34 2.97 -11.99
N ALA A 4 24.96 3.28 -13.13
CA ALA A 4 24.26 3.61 -14.37
C ALA A 4 23.38 2.44 -14.92
N HIS A 5 23.74 1.18 -14.65
CA HIS A 5 22.93 0.01 -15.04
C HIS A 5 21.69 -0.13 -14.14
N VAL A 6 21.84 0.10 -12.83
CA VAL A 6 20.76 0.08 -11.85
C VAL A 6 19.72 1.16 -12.18
N LEU A 7 20.19 2.38 -12.44
CA LEU A 7 19.30 3.50 -12.81
C LEU A 7 18.57 3.27 -14.12
N ARG A 8 19.24 2.71 -15.15
CA ARG A 8 18.58 2.36 -16.42
C ARG A 8 17.52 1.29 -16.25
N ALA A 9 17.80 0.24 -15.46
CA ALA A 9 16.83 -0.80 -15.18
C ALA A 9 15.63 -0.26 -14.39
N LEU A 10 15.87 0.54 -13.35
CA LEU A 10 14.81 1.19 -12.57
C LEU A 10 13.92 2.05 -13.47
N ARG A 11 14.54 2.92 -14.29
CA ARG A 11 13.81 3.78 -15.24
C ARG A 11 12.97 2.95 -16.24
N ALA A 12 13.54 1.89 -16.80
CA ALA A 12 12.84 1.05 -17.77
C ALA A 12 11.65 0.33 -17.15
N VAL A 13 11.80 -0.25 -15.95
CA VAL A 13 10.71 -0.94 -15.25
C VAL A 13 9.64 0.06 -14.83
N THR A 14 10.03 1.21 -14.23
CA THR A 14 9.07 2.24 -13.80
C THR A 14 8.32 2.82 -14.99
N ALA A 15 8.99 3.12 -16.11
CA ALA A 15 8.35 3.62 -17.32
C ALA A 15 7.35 2.60 -17.91
N ARG A 16 7.71 1.30 -17.91
CA ARG A 16 6.82 0.22 -18.36
C ARG A 16 5.56 0.14 -17.48
N GLU A 17 5.70 0.14 -16.18
CA GLU A 17 4.57 0.07 -15.25
C GLU A 17 3.69 1.33 -15.34
N LEU A 18 4.31 2.51 -15.48
CA LEU A 18 3.59 3.77 -15.68
C LEU A 18 2.79 3.77 -17.00
N MET A 19 3.39 3.32 -18.09
CA MET A 19 2.69 3.19 -19.37
C MET A 19 1.52 2.22 -19.29
N LYS A 20 1.70 1.04 -18.67
CA LYS A 20 0.62 0.09 -18.44
C LYS A 20 -0.52 0.71 -17.63
N PHE A 21 -0.19 1.48 -16.60
CA PHE A 21 -1.17 2.14 -15.75
C PHE A 21 -1.96 3.22 -16.52
N LEU A 22 -1.28 4.06 -17.28
CA LEU A 22 -1.92 5.12 -18.09
C LEU A 22 -2.81 4.55 -19.21
N GLN A 23 -2.43 3.41 -19.78
CA GLN A 23 -3.23 2.72 -20.81
C GLN A 23 -4.49 2.07 -20.20
N GLN A 24 -4.45 1.68 -18.94
CA GLN A 24 -5.55 1.06 -18.20
C GLN A 24 -6.39 2.10 -17.44
N ARG A 25 -7.07 3.02 -18.19
CA ARG A 25 -7.90 4.10 -17.59
C ARG A 25 -8.92 3.60 -16.56
N GLY A 26 -9.53 2.43 -16.81
CA GLY A 26 -10.46 1.81 -15.86
C GLY A 26 -9.81 1.45 -14.52
N ARG A 27 -8.52 1.14 -14.50
CA ARG A 27 -7.77 0.80 -13.29
C ARG A 27 -7.51 2.03 -12.41
N LEU A 28 -7.19 3.15 -13.04
CA LEU A 28 -7.03 4.44 -12.35
C LEU A 28 -8.36 4.88 -11.75
N LEU A 29 -9.44 4.80 -12.55
CA LEU A 29 -10.77 5.16 -12.10
C LEU A 29 -11.22 4.29 -10.92
N SER A 30 -11.08 2.97 -11.00
CA SER A 30 -11.45 2.05 -9.92
C SER A 30 -10.64 2.26 -8.64
N ALA A 31 -9.38 2.68 -8.75
CA ALA A 31 -8.53 2.99 -7.61
C ALA A 31 -8.99 4.25 -6.85
N LEU A 32 -9.57 5.23 -7.56
CA LEU A 32 -10.09 6.47 -6.97
C LEU A 32 -11.55 6.34 -6.52
N VAL A 33 -12.39 5.65 -7.28
CA VAL A 33 -13.82 5.53 -6.98
C VAL A 33 -14.06 4.94 -5.59
N ARG A 34 -13.30 3.92 -5.20
CA ARG A 34 -13.47 3.27 -3.90
C ARG A 34 -13.23 4.23 -2.72
N PRO A 35 -12.08 4.89 -2.58
CA PRO A 35 -11.87 5.84 -1.48
C PRO A 35 -12.80 7.05 -1.57
N LEU A 36 -13.23 7.46 -2.77
CA LEU A 36 -14.19 8.55 -2.92
C LEU A 36 -15.59 8.17 -2.45
N ILE A 37 -16.05 6.94 -2.74
CA ILE A 37 -17.32 6.44 -2.20
C ILE A 37 -17.25 6.41 -0.67
N TRP A 38 -16.13 5.91 -0.11
CA TRP A 38 -15.95 5.91 1.33
C TRP A 38 -15.96 7.33 1.91
N LEU A 39 -15.23 8.26 1.28
CA LEU A 39 -15.24 9.66 1.70
C LEU A 39 -16.67 10.23 1.67
N ALA A 40 -17.39 10.04 0.57
CA ALA A 40 -18.75 10.56 0.41
C ALA A 40 -19.74 9.96 1.43
N VAL A 41 -19.70 8.63 1.62
CA VAL A 41 -20.58 7.92 2.57
C VAL A 41 -20.29 8.36 4.01
N PHE A 42 -19.02 8.42 4.39
CA PHE A 42 -18.65 8.82 5.75
C PHE A 42 -18.81 10.33 5.96
N ALA A 43 -18.57 11.14 4.93
CA ALA A 43 -18.81 12.57 4.97
C ALA A 43 -20.30 12.87 5.22
N ALA A 44 -21.20 12.20 4.51
CA ALA A 44 -22.64 12.41 4.65
C ALA A 44 -23.23 11.72 5.90
N GLY A 45 -22.80 10.47 6.15
CA GLY A 45 -23.41 9.64 7.20
C GLY A 45 -22.94 9.96 8.62
N PHE A 46 -21.72 10.47 8.78
CA PHE A 46 -21.11 10.67 10.10
C PHE A 46 -20.78 12.14 10.42
N TYR A 47 -21.25 13.06 9.62
CA TYR A 47 -20.97 14.50 9.78
C TYR A 47 -21.24 15.03 11.20
N ASN A 48 -22.33 14.60 11.83
CA ASN A 48 -22.75 15.01 13.18
C ASN A 48 -22.48 13.99 14.29
N VAL A 49 -22.03 12.77 13.94
CA VAL A 49 -21.94 11.66 14.91
C VAL A 49 -20.55 11.58 15.53
N PHE A 50 -19.52 11.95 14.77
CA PHE A 50 -18.13 11.91 15.22
C PHE A 50 -17.50 13.31 15.18
N GLY A 51 -17.71 14.09 16.24
CA GLY A 51 -16.78 15.14 16.56
C GLY A 51 -15.50 14.53 17.13
N VAL A 52 -14.39 14.66 16.44
CA VAL A 52 -13.10 14.26 16.99
C VAL A 52 -12.60 15.41 17.86
N SER A 53 -12.51 15.19 19.16
CA SER A 53 -11.91 16.13 20.11
C SER A 53 -10.43 16.35 19.79
N ILE A 54 -9.85 17.40 20.33
CA ILE A 54 -8.45 17.78 20.13
C ILE A 54 -7.53 16.64 20.56
N ILE A 55 -6.98 15.92 19.55
CA ILE A 55 -6.04 14.80 19.73
C ILE A 55 -4.85 15.07 18.82
N PRO A 56 -3.60 14.87 19.26
CA PRO A 56 -2.46 15.00 18.37
C PRO A 56 -2.64 14.20 17.07
N PRO A 57 -2.29 14.76 15.90
CA PRO A 57 -1.62 16.05 15.65
C PRO A 57 -2.55 17.26 15.51
N TYR A 58 -3.85 17.11 15.78
CA TYR A 58 -4.85 18.18 15.59
C TYR A 58 -4.78 19.20 16.72
N LYS A 59 -4.66 20.47 16.35
CA LYS A 59 -4.63 21.61 17.31
C LYS A 59 -6.00 22.20 17.56
N THR A 60 -6.97 21.89 16.69
CA THR A 60 -8.34 22.40 16.73
C THR A 60 -9.33 21.26 16.55
N TYR A 61 -10.61 21.55 16.82
CA TYR A 61 -11.69 20.62 16.50
C TYR A 61 -11.75 20.38 14.99
N ILE A 62 -11.74 19.09 14.58
CA ILE A 62 -11.80 18.70 13.18
C ILE A 62 -13.08 17.92 12.89
N THR A 63 -13.56 18.05 11.66
CA THR A 63 -14.66 17.24 11.16
C THR A 63 -14.18 15.81 10.89
N TYR A 64 -15.11 14.86 10.94
CA TYR A 64 -14.77 13.46 10.63
C TYR A 64 -14.22 13.27 9.22
N GLN A 65 -14.64 14.11 8.26
CA GLN A 65 -14.11 14.13 6.89
C GLN A 65 -12.59 14.33 6.86
N VAL A 66 -12.11 15.33 7.60
CA VAL A 66 -10.67 15.63 7.71
C VAL A 66 -9.93 14.49 8.41
N TYR A 67 -10.55 13.89 9.43
CA TYR A 67 -9.96 12.78 10.18
C TYR A 67 -9.72 11.53 9.32
N ILE A 68 -10.66 11.20 8.41
CA ILE A 68 -10.61 9.95 7.63
C ILE A 68 -9.62 10.01 6.45
N VAL A 69 -9.27 11.20 5.94
CA VAL A 69 -8.42 11.36 4.75
C VAL A 69 -7.08 10.62 4.86
N PRO A 70 -6.29 10.70 5.94
CA PRO A 70 -5.07 9.92 6.08
C PRO A 70 -5.30 8.41 6.00
N GLY A 71 -6.40 7.92 6.57
CA GLY A 71 -6.82 6.52 6.47
C GLY A 71 -7.14 6.08 5.04
N LEU A 72 -7.80 6.95 4.27
CA LEU A 72 -8.12 6.71 2.85
C LEU A 72 -6.86 6.77 1.97
N LEU A 73 -5.89 7.63 2.28
CA LEU A 73 -4.58 7.61 1.64
C LEU A 73 -3.86 6.27 1.89
N GLY A 74 -3.86 5.80 3.14
CA GLY A 74 -3.35 4.48 3.49
C GLY A 74 -4.07 3.36 2.72
N MET A 75 -5.39 3.45 2.58
CA MET A 75 -6.21 2.53 1.79
C MET A 75 -5.78 2.51 0.32
N ILE A 76 -5.54 3.66 -0.30
CA ILE A 76 -5.04 3.76 -1.67
C ILE A 76 -3.70 3.03 -1.81
N LEU A 77 -2.75 3.32 -0.91
CA LEU A 77 -1.45 2.66 -0.89
C LEU A 77 -1.59 1.14 -0.76
N LEU A 78 -2.44 0.66 0.16
CA LEU A 78 -2.69 -0.76 0.41
C LEU A 78 -3.24 -1.47 -0.83
N PHE A 79 -4.24 -0.89 -1.49
CA PHE A 79 -4.84 -1.47 -2.70
C PHE A 79 -3.90 -1.47 -3.91
N HIS A 80 -3.15 -0.38 -4.11
CA HIS A 80 -2.16 -0.32 -5.19
C HIS A 80 -1.03 -1.33 -5.01
N ALA A 81 -0.53 -1.46 -3.79
CA ALA A 81 0.49 -2.43 -3.45
C ALA A 81 0.01 -3.87 -3.72
N MET A 82 -1.22 -4.18 -3.32
CA MET A 82 -1.90 -5.44 -3.60
C MET A 82 -1.98 -5.72 -5.11
N GLN A 83 -2.48 -4.77 -5.89
CA GLN A 83 -2.63 -4.94 -7.34
C GLN A 83 -1.29 -5.08 -8.06
N SER A 84 -0.26 -4.36 -7.63
CA SER A 84 1.10 -4.49 -8.15
C SER A 84 1.65 -5.89 -7.92
N SER A 85 1.42 -6.45 -6.72
CA SER A 85 1.87 -7.80 -6.37
C SER A 85 1.05 -8.89 -7.08
N LEU A 86 -0.25 -8.68 -7.28
CA LEU A 86 -1.09 -9.57 -8.09
C LEU A 86 -0.56 -9.68 -9.52
N SER A 87 -0.15 -8.55 -10.13
CA SER A 87 0.44 -8.57 -11.46
C SER A 87 1.72 -9.43 -11.53
N MET A 88 2.46 -9.54 -10.43
CA MET A 88 3.63 -10.42 -10.35
C MET A 88 3.25 -11.91 -10.29
N VAL A 89 2.15 -12.26 -9.63
CA VAL A 89 1.62 -13.64 -9.62
C VAL A 89 1.16 -14.03 -11.02
N TYR A 90 0.44 -13.13 -11.72
CA TYR A 90 0.07 -13.32 -13.13
C TYR A 90 1.29 -13.48 -14.05
N ASP A 91 2.30 -12.60 -13.96
CA ASP A 91 3.53 -12.68 -14.75
C ASP A 91 4.22 -14.06 -14.57
N ARG A 92 4.08 -14.65 -13.37
CA ARG A 92 4.61 -15.99 -13.05
C ARG A 92 3.80 -17.09 -13.70
N GLU A 93 2.47 -17.08 -13.56
CA GLU A 93 1.60 -18.12 -14.15
C GLU A 93 1.65 -18.12 -15.69
N MET A 94 1.67 -16.95 -16.30
CA MET A 94 1.74 -16.78 -17.75
C MET A 94 3.14 -17.04 -18.33
N GLY A 95 4.14 -17.34 -17.47
CA GLY A 95 5.51 -17.62 -17.91
C GLY A 95 6.30 -16.39 -18.39
N VAL A 96 5.73 -15.19 -18.34
CA VAL A 96 6.39 -13.92 -18.69
C VAL A 96 7.61 -13.67 -17.79
N MET A 97 7.59 -14.23 -16.58
CA MET A 97 8.71 -14.19 -15.65
C MET A 97 10.01 -14.75 -16.25
N ARG A 98 9.93 -15.71 -17.19
CA ARG A 98 11.11 -16.27 -17.88
C ARG A 98 11.85 -15.17 -18.67
N LEU A 99 11.14 -14.28 -19.33
CA LEU A 99 11.73 -13.16 -20.08
C LEU A 99 12.43 -12.15 -19.13
N LEU A 100 11.88 -11.95 -17.94
CA LEU A 100 12.50 -11.09 -16.93
C LEU A 100 13.78 -11.71 -16.35
N LEU A 101 13.87 -13.05 -16.33
CA LEU A 101 15.03 -13.78 -15.83
C LEU A 101 16.18 -13.85 -16.86
N THR A 102 15.94 -13.59 -18.14
CA THR A 102 17.00 -13.44 -19.14
C THR A 102 17.77 -12.13 -19.01
N ALA A 103 17.21 -11.14 -18.30
CA ALA A 103 17.92 -9.91 -18.01
C ALA A 103 19.06 -10.17 -16.99
N PRO A 104 20.26 -9.60 -17.20
CA PRO A 104 21.41 -9.80 -16.30
C PRO A 104 21.26 -8.95 -15.02
N LEU A 105 20.16 -9.12 -14.30
CA LEU A 105 19.82 -8.38 -13.09
C LEU A 105 19.74 -9.31 -11.87
N PRO A 106 20.32 -8.95 -10.72
CA PRO A 106 20.14 -9.72 -9.50
C PRO A 106 18.69 -9.71 -9.06
N ARG A 107 18.23 -10.82 -8.48
CA ARG A 107 16.84 -11.06 -8.10
C ARG A 107 16.25 -9.96 -7.20
N TRP A 108 17.01 -9.57 -6.18
CA TRP A 108 16.61 -8.52 -5.25
C TRP A 108 16.36 -7.17 -5.95
N MET A 109 17.15 -6.87 -6.99
CA MET A 109 17.02 -5.62 -7.74
C MET A 109 15.76 -5.60 -8.59
N LEU A 110 15.35 -6.74 -9.18
CA LEU A 110 14.09 -6.85 -9.89
C LEU A 110 12.90 -6.58 -8.97
N LEU A 111 12.93 -7.16 -7.76
CA LEU A 111 11.91 -6.94 -6.73
C LEU A 111 11.90 -5.47 -6.28
N ALA A 112 13.06 -4.88 -6.04
CA ALA A 112 13.19 -3.47 -5.67
C ALA A 112 12.66 -2.54 -6.76
N CYS A 113 12.97 -2.79 -8.03
CA CYS A 113 12.44 -2.00 -9.15
C CYS A 113 10.90 -2.06 -9.22
N LYS A 114 10.32 -3.25 -9.06
CA LYS A 114 8.85 -3.41 -9.02
C LYS A 114 8.23 -2.68 -7.82
N LEU A 115 8.86 -2.79 -6.66
CA LEU A 115 8.41 -2.13 -5.44
C LEU A 115 8.41 -0.61 -5.59
N VAL A 116 9.51 -0.03 -6.07
CA VAL A 116 9.63 1.42 -6.30
C VAL A 116 8.64 1.90 -7.37
N ALA A 117 8.49 1.15 -8.47
CA ALA A 117 7.52 1.49 -9.52
C ALA A 117 6.07 1.49 -8.99
N GLY A 118 5.69 0.45 -8.24
CA GLY A 118 4.37 0.36 -7.61
C GLY A 118 4.12 1.48 -6.61
N THR A 119 5.12 1.81 -5.78
CA THR A 119 5.05 2.93 -4.83
C THR A 119 4.91 4.27 -5.54
N ALA A 120 5.66 4.52 -6.61
CA ALA A 120 5.54 5.76 -7.37
C ALA A 120 4.12 5.96 -7.93
N LEU A 121 3.51 4.90 -8.47
CA LEU A 121 2.13 4.94 -8.96
C LEU A 121 1.12 5.18 -7.86
N SER A 122 1.28 4.55 -6.70
CA SER A 122 0.38 4.74 -5.57
C SER A 122 0.48 6.16 -5.01
N VAL A 123 1.69 6.74 -4.92
CA VAL A 123 1.90 8.14 -4.52
C VAL A 123 1.21 9.10 -5.48
N ILE A 124 1.35 8.92 -6.80
CA ILE A 124 0.63 9.74 -7.78
C ILE A 124 -0.88 9.66 -7.56
N THR A 125 -1.43 8.47 -7.33
CA THR A 125 -2.87 8.29 -7.07
C THR A 125 -3.30 8.94 -5.75
N CYS A 126 -2.47 8.92 -4.71
CA CYS A 126 -2.72 9.64 -3.46
C CYS A 126 -2.82 11.15 -3.68
N TYR A 127 -1.95 11.72 -4.50
CA TYR A 127 -2.02 13.15 -4.83
C TYR A 127 -3.25 13.51 -5.66
N VAL A 128 -3.64 12.67 -6.62
CA VAL A 128 -4.90 12.86 -7.36
C VAL A 128 -6.09 12.80 -6.40
N PHE A 129 -6.09 11.88 -5.44
CA PHE A 129 -7.14 11.80 -4.41
C PHE A 129 -7.16 13.05 -3.53
N LEU A 130 -6.01 13.53 -3.05
CA LEU A 130 -5.93 14.78 -2.28
C LEU A 130 -6.47 15.98 -3.07
N ALA A 131 -6.17 16.06 -4.38
CA ALA A 131 -6.73 17.11 -5.23
C ALA A 131 -8.26 17.02 -5.34
N VAL A 132 -8.81 15.81 -5.39
CA VAL A 132 -10.28 15.62 -5.40
C VAL A 132 -10.89 15.94 -4.04
N CYS A 133 -10.17 15.73 -2.91
CA CYS A 133 -10.66 16.09 -1.58
C CYS A 133 -11.01 17.60 -1.44
N ILE A 134 -10.37 18.46 -2.24
CA ILE A 134 -10.68 19.90 -2.27
C ILE A 134 -12.15 20.15 -2.68
N LEU A 135 -12.71 19.29 -3.54
CA LEU A 135 -14.13 19.38 -3.93
C LEU A 135 -15.10 19.01 -2.80
N PHE A 136 -14.60 18.41 -1.73
CA PHE A 136 -15.35 18.05 -0.52
C PHE A 136 -15.03 18.97 0.67
N ASP A 137 -14.55 20.19 0.39
CA ASP A 137 -14.17 21.20 1.38
C ASP A 137 -13.05 20.75 2.34
N VAL A 138 -12.28 19.74 1.97
CA VAL A 138 -11.09 19.30 2.71
C VAL A 138 -9.85 19.89 2.04
N THR A 139 -9.34 20.97 2.64
CA THR A 139 -8.18 21.70 2.12
C THR A 139 -6.99 21.52 3.03
N PHE A 140 -5.81 21.40 2.41
CA PHE A 140 -4.51 21.33 3.08
C PHE A 140 -3.61 22.43 2.55
N ASP A 141 -2.76 22.98 3.41
CA ASP A 141 -1.77 23.97 2.99
C ASP A 141 -0.76 23.39 2.01
N PRO A 142 -0.21 24.19 1.07
CA PRO A 142 0.79 23.72 0.12
C PRO A 142 2.01 23.05 0.77
N LEU A 143 2.40 23.51 1.97
CA LEU A 143 3.50 22.91 2.72
C LEU A 143 3.16 21.50 3.21
N GLN A 144 1.90 21.25 3.58
CA GLN A 144 1.42 19.93 4.01
C GLN A 144 1.44 18.92 2.87
N TRP A 145 1.19 19.37 1.63
CA TRP A 145 1.32 18.53 0.44
C TRP A 145 2.75 18.04 0.23
N LEU A 146 3.75 18.88 0.51
CA LEU A 146 5.16 18.47 0.44
C LEU A 146 5.56 17.60 1.65
N ALA A 147 5.07 17.94 2.84
CA ALA A 147 5.40 17.23 4.06
C ALA A 147 4.91 15.77 4.06
N VAL A 148 3.78 15.48 3.41
CA VAL A 148 3.23 14.12 3.34
C VAL A 148 3.99 13.21 2.36
N LEU A 149 4.74 13.75 1.41
CA LEU A 149 5.43 12.96 0.37
C LEU A 149 6.36 11.88 0.93
N PRO A 150 7.28 12.18 1.87
CA PRO A 150 8.16 11.16 2.45
C PRO A 150 7.37 10.05 3.16
N ALA A 151 6.31 10.41 3.89
CA ALA A 151 5.45 9.45 4.57
C ALA A 151 4.75 8.51 3.57
N LEU A 152 4.18 9.05 2.49
CA LEU A 152 3.54 8.25 1.44
C LEU A 152 4.54 7.29 0.77
N ILE A 153 5.79 7.73 0.53
CA ILE A 153 6.83 6.88 -0.04
C ILE A 153 7.16 5.73 0.90
N VAL A 154 7.46 6.02 2.18
CA VAL A 154 7.88 4.99 3.14
C VAL A 154 6.72 4.02 3.42
N CYS A 155 5.49 4.52 3.59
CA CYS A 155 4.31 3.69 3.76
C CYS A 155 4.01 2.83 2.51
N GLY A 156 4.16 3.41 1.32
CA GLY A 156 4.00 2.68 0.06
C GLY A 156 5.04 1.58 -0.12
N LEU A 157 6.29 1.83 0.27
CA LEU A 157 7.35 0.81 0.29
C LEU A 157 7.04 -0.30 1.29
N MET A 158 6.57 0.02 2.48
CA MET A 158 6.21 -0.97 3.51
C MET A 158 5.07 -1.86 3.05
N LEU A 159 3.96 -1.26 2.59
CA LEU A 159 2.79 -2.01 2.11
C LEU A 159 3.11 -2.80 0.83
N GLY A 160 3.90 -2.20 -0.07
CA GLY A 160 4.41 -2.90 -1.26
C GLY A 160 5.27 -4.10 -0.92
N ALA A 161 6.17 -3.98 0.06
CA ALA A 161 7.02 -5.08 0.52
C ALA A 161 6.20 -6.20 1.17
N LEU A 162 5.18 -5.86 1.97
CA LEU A 162 4.24 -6.82 2.55
C LEU A 162 3.54 -7.67 1.47
N TRP A 163 2.92 -7.00 0.48
CA TRP A 163 2.22 -7.70 -0.59
C TRP A 163 3.17 -8.47 -1.51
N LEU A 164 4.37 -7.94 -1.72
CA LEU A 164 5.43 -8.63 -2.45
C LEU A 164 5.83 -9.91 -1.73
N PHE A 165 6.03 -9.85 -0.41
CA PHE A 165 6.28 -11.02 0.43
C PHE A 165 5.17 -12.07 0.26
N LEU A 166 3.90 -11.69 0.40
CA LEU A 166 2.79 -12.62 0.21
C LEU A 166 2.76 -13.21 -1.21
N SER A 167 3.03 -12.43 -2.26
CA SER A 167 3.05 -12.91 -3.64
C SER A 167 4.17 -13.90 -3.94
N VAL A 168 5.24 -13.88 -3.16
CA VAL A 168 6.34 -14.85 -3.29
C VAL A 168 5.92 -16.23 -2.78
N TYR A 169 5.17 -16.28 -1.67
CA TYR A 169 4.75 -17.53 -1.04
C TYR A 169 3.46 -18.09 -1.64
N ILE A 170 2.55 -17.24 -2.09
CA ILE A 170 1.28 -17.65 -2.72
C ILE A 170 1.49 -17.70 -4.23
N ARG A 171 1.37 -18.91 -4.81
CA ARG A 171 1.74 -19.15 -6.21
C ARG A 171 0.59 -19.05 -7.19
N GLN A 172 -0.62 -19.37 -6.76
CA GLN A 172 -1.82 -19.42 -7.59
C GLN A 172 -2.60 -18.11 -7.43
N VAL A 173 -3.11 -17.59 -8.55
CA VAL A 173 -3.89 -16.33 -8.57
C VAL A 173 -5.13 -16.44 -7.71
N GLU A 174 -5.84 -17.57 -7.77
CA GLU A 174 -7.07 -17.80 -6.98
C GLU A 174 -6.79 -17.75 -5.48
N ASN A 175 -5.73 -18.41 -5.02
CA ASN A 175 -5.32 -18.41 -3.62
C ASN A 175 -4.83 -17.02 -3.18
N PHE A 176 -4.17 -16.28 -4.07
CA PHE A 176 -3.76 -14.93 -3.79
C PHE A 176 -4.96 -14.00 -3.66
N ALA A 177 -5.99 -14.17 -4.49
CA ALA A 177 -7.24 -13.41 -4.40
C ALA A 177 -7.97 -13.64 -3.06
N GLY A 178 -7.99 -14.88 -2.56
CA GLY A 178 -8.51 -15.21 -1.22
C GLY A 178 -7.68 -14.54 -0.11
N ALA A 179 -6.35 -14.67 -0.17
CA ALA A 179 -5.45 -14.05 0.80
C ALA A 179 -5.54 -12.52 0.81
N MET A 180 -5.77 -11.88 -0.35
CA MET A 180 -5.98 -10.44 -0.44
C MET A 180 -7.10 -9.97 0.49
N ASN A 181 -8.26 -10.60 0.41
CA ASN A 181 -9.39 -10.21 1.26
C ASN A 181 -9.13 -10.51 2.73
N PHE A 182 -8.54 -11.67 3.03
CA PHE A 182 -8.26 -12.10 4.40
C PHE A 182 -7.21 -11.23 5.10
N VAL A 183 -6.22 -10.69 4.39
CA VAL A 183 -5.19 -9.81 4.96
C VAL A 183 -5.64 -8.35 4.95
N MET A 184 -6.20 -7.88 3.84
CA MET A 184 -6.50 -6.48 3.63
C MET A 184 -7.61 -5.96 4.56
N PHE A 185 -8.73 -6.69 4.67
CA PHE A 185 -9.85 -6.22 5.48
C PHE A 185 -9.49 -6.13 6.97
N PRO A 186 -8.90 -7.15 7.61
CA PRO A 186 -8.46 -7.02 8.98
C PRO A 186 -7.44 -5.90 9.19
N MET A 187 -6.46 -5.76 8.28
CA MET A 187 -5.49 -4.67 8.39
C MET A 187 -6.15 -3.29 8.35
N PHE A 188 -7.14 -3.10 7.49
CA PHE A 188 -7.83 -1.82 7.35
C PHE A 188 -8.78 -1.55 8.52
N PHE A 189 -9.63 -2.53 8.88
CA PHE A 189 -10.64 -2.35 9.92
C PHE A 189 -10.05 -2.32 11.33
N PHE A 190 -8.98 -3.10 11.61
CA PHE A 190 -8.27 -3.04 12.88
C PHE A 190 -7.11 -2.04 12.83
N SER A 191 -7.43 -0.80 12.45
CA SER A 191 -6.46 0.30 12.38
C SER A 191 -7.08 1.62 12.79
N SER A 192 -6.24 2.64 12.94
CA SER A 192 -6.68 4.03 13.19
C SER A 192 -7.21 4.75 11.93
N ALA A 193 -7.45 4.02 10.84
CA ALA A 193 -7.91 4.62 9.58
C ALA A 193 -9.32 5.20 9.68
N LEU A 194 -10.23 4.48 10.33
CA LEU A 194 -11.65 4.83 10.41
C LEU A 194 -12.05 5.48 11.73
N TYR A 195 -11.35 5.18 12.80
CA TYR A 195 -11.67 5.65 14.15
C TYR A 195 -10.40 5.81 15.00
N PRO A 196 -10.40 6.74 15.98
CA PRO A 196 -9.29 6.88 16.90
C PRO A 196 -9.16 5.63 17.80
N LEU A 197 -7.94 5.13 18.01
CA LEU A 197 -7.70 3.90 18.79
C LEU A 197 -8.15 4.01 20.25
N TRP A 198 -8.09 5.21 20.85
CA TRP A 198 -8.53 5.42 22.23
C TRP A 198 -10.01 5.10 22.45
N ARG A 199 -10.85 5.27 21.41
CA ARG A 199 -12.27 4.87 21.48
C ARG A 199 -12.49 3.38 21.69
N LEU A 200 -11.60 2.53 21.15
CA LEU A 200 -11.65 1.08 21.39
C LEU A 200 -11.41 0.77 22.86
N ARG A 201 -10.49 1.51 23.50
CA ARG A 201 -10.15 1.34 24.91
C ARG A 201 -11.30 1.82 25.80
N GLU A 202 -11.90 2.97 25.52
CA GLU A 202 -13.06 3.49 26.27
C GLU A 202 -14.31 2.60 26.09
N GLY A 203 -14.50 2.01 24.92
CA GLY A 203 -15.58 1.06 24.62
C GLY A 203 -15.40 -0.34 25.25
N GLY A 204 -14.39 -0.55 26.08
CA GLY A 204 -14.15 -1.82 26.77
C GLY A 204 -13.54 -2.93 25.91
N SER A 205 -13.07 -2.61 24.69
CA SER A 205 -12.50 -3.59 23.76
C SER A 205 -10.97 -3.56 23.76
N GLU A 206 -10.36 -3.88 24.91
CA GLU A 206 -8.89 -3.87 25.05
C GLU A 206 -8.18 -4.77 24.05
N THR A 207 -8.72 -5.96 23.78
CA THR A 207 -8.15 -6.90 22.81
C THR A 207 -8.04 -6.27 21.42
N LEU A 208 -9.10 -5.60 20.95
CA LEU A 208 -9.09 -4.92 19.64
C LEU A 208 -8.11 -3.76 19.62
N TYR A 209 -7.97 -3.05 20.74
CA TYR A 209 -6.97 -1.99 20.87
C TYR A 209 -5.55 -2.52 20.68
N TYR A 210 -5.16 -3.62 21.36
CA TYR A 210 -3.83 -4.19 21.21
C TYR A 210 -3.59 -4.78 19.82
N VAL A 211 -4.58 -5.45 19.23
CA VAL A 211 -4.51 -5.94 17.83
C VAL A 211 -4.26 -4.78 16.87
N SER A 212 -4.98 -3.67 17.04
CA SER A 212 -4.81 -2.48 16.22
C SER A 212 -3.46 -1.80 16.43
N LEU A 213 -2.91 -1.86 17.63
CA LEU A 213 -1.60 -1.28 17.96
C LEU A 213 -0.45 -2.06 17.31
N VAL A 214 -0.55 -3.39 17.22
CA VAL A 214 0.47 -4.24 16.57
C VAL A 214 0.37 -4.18 15.04
N ASN A 215 -0.75 -3.74 14.51
CA ASN A 215 -0.98 -3.67 13.07
C ASN A 215 -0.05 -2.64 12.39
N PRO A 216 0.84 -3.02 11.47
CA PRO A 216 1.75 -2.08 10.81
C PRO A 216 1.01 -1.05 9.96
N PHE A 217 -0.19 -1.34 9.50
CA PHE A 217 -1.03 -0.40 8.76
C PHE A 217 -1.51 0.77 9.64
N THR A 218 -1.76 0.54 10.93
CA THR A 218 -2.05 1.60 11.90
C THR A 218 -0.93 2.63 11.94
N HIS A 219 0.31 2.17 12.05
CA HIS A 219 1.48 3.05 12.07
C HIS A 219 1.68 3.78 10.74
N ALA A 220 1.35 3.13 9.60
CA ALA A 220 1.36 3.81 8.30
C ALA A 220 0.35 4.96 8.25
N VAL A 221 -0.88 4.73 8.71
CA VAL A 221 -1.92 5.77 8.77
C VAL A 221 -1.54 6.90 9.72
N GLU A 222 -0.99 6.58 10.90
CA GLU A 222 -0.52 7.59 11.85
C GLU A 222 0.65 8.41 11.28
N LEU A 223 1.61 7.78 10.59
CA LEU A 223 2.71 8.49 9.95
C LEU A 223 2.20 9.48 8.89
N ILE A 224 1.25 9.06 8.04
CA ILE A 224 0.62 9.93 7.05
C ILE A 224 -0.14 11.07 7.74
N ARG A 225 -0.91 10.75 8.80
CA ARG A 225 -1.69 11.72 9.58
C ARG A 225 -0.82 12.81 10.16
N PHE A 226 0.22 12.45 10.90
CA PHE A 226 1.14 13.41 11.51
C PHE A 226 1.85 14.26 10.46
N SER A 227 2.33 13.62 9.37
CA SER A 227 3.02 14.35 8.28
C SER A 227 2.12 15.36 7.57
N LEU A 228 0.81 15.08 7.42
CA LEU A 228 -0.16 16.04 6.87
C LEU A 228 -0.32 17.28 7.73
N TYR A 229 -0.04 17.21 9.02
CA TYR A 229 -0.13 18.34 9.95
C TYR A 229 1.23 18.94 10.32
N GLY A 230 2.28 18.58 9.56
CA GLY A 230 3.62 19.12 9.76
C GLY A 230 4.31 18.62 11.02
N GLU A 231 3.79 17.55 11.64
CA GLU A 231 4.38 16.90 12.79
C GLU A 231 5.00 15.56 12.41
N PHE A 232 5.97 15.10 13.19
CA PHE A 232 6.67 13.84 12.91
C PHE A 232 6.47 12.82 14.04
N ASN A 233 5.88 11.68 13.70
CA ASN A 233 5.71 10.57 14.62
C ASN A 233 6.87 9.57 14.47
N THR A 234 7.88 9.70 15.35
CA THR A 234 9.09 8.87 15.31
C THR A 234 8.79 7.39 15.50
N VAL A 235 7.85 7.03 16.38
CA VAL A 235 7.48 5.62 16.64
C VAL A 235 6.86 5.01 15.39
N ALA A 236 5.89 5.69 14.80
CA ALA A 236 5.26 5.24 13.56
C ALA A 236 6.28 5.09 12.43
N ALA A 237 7.19 6.06 12.28
CA ALA A 237 8.24 6.02 11.26
C ALA A 237 9.19 4.82 11.43
N LEU A 238 9.62 4.54 12.67
CA LEU A 238 10.50 3.41 12.96
C LEU A 238 9.81 2.06 12.70
N VAL A 239 8.54 1.91 13.12
CA VAL A 239 7.76 0.69 12.88
C VAL A 239 7.55 0.47 11.39
N VAL A 240 7.15 1.51 10.64
CA VAL A 240 6.93 1.42 9.19
C VAL A 240 8.22 1.10 8.45
N ALA A 241 9.32 1.78 8.77
CA ALA A 241 10.62 1.52 8.15
C ALA A 241 11.14 0.11 8.48
N GLY A 242 11.06 -0.31 9.74
CA GLY A 242 11.46 -1.65 10.19
C GLY A 242 10.62 -2.75 9.51
N ALA A 243 9.30 -2.57 9.43
CA ALA A 243 8.41 -3.50 8.74
C ALA A 243 8.70 -3.55 7.23
N ALA A 244 9.00 -2.40 6.59
CA ALA A 244 9.38 -2.35 5.18
C ALA A 244 10.62 -3.20 4.89
N VAL A 245 11.67 -3.03 5.70
CA VAL A 245 12.92 -3.79 5.58
C VAL A 245 12.67 -5.28 5.84
N LEU A 246 11.95 -5.62 6.90
CA LEU A 246 11.63 -7.01 7.26
C LEU A 246 10.89 -7.73 6.13
N PHE A 247 9.78 -7.16 5.64
CA PHE A 247 8.99 -7.78 4.59
C PHE A 247 9.76 -7.87 3.26
N PHE A 248 10.57 -6.86 2.94
CA PHE A 248 11.40 -6.90 1.75
C PHE A 248 12.46 -8.00 1.82
N LEU A 249 13.15 -8.15 2.94
CA LEU A 249 14.12 -9.22 3.15
C LEU A 249 13.47 -10.60 3.07
N LEU A 250 12.31 -10.78 3.70
CA LEU A 250 11.54 -12.03 3.60
C LEU A 250 11.10 -12.32 2.16
N ALA A 251 10.72 -11.30 1.39
CA ALA A 251 10.40 -11.45 -0.02
C ALA A 251 11.62 -11.87 -0.84
N VAL A 252 12.78 -11.26 -0.62
CA VAL A 252 14.04 -11.58 -1.32
C VAL A 252 14.49 -13.01 -1.02
N VAL A 253 14.45 -13.42 0.26
CA VAL A 253 14.84 -14.78 0.68
C VAL A 253 13.89 -15.84 0.11
N GLY A 254 12.58 -15.55 0.12
CA GLY A 254 11.57 -16.48 -0.42
C GLY A 254 11.51 -16.54 -1.95
N TYR A 255 12.08 -15.55 -2.63
CA TYR A 255 11.99 -15.43 -4.08
C TYR A 255 12.92 -16.43 -4.80
N ASP A 256 12.35 -17.56 -5.21
CA ASP A 256 13.02 -18.56 -6.07
C ASP A 256 12.28 -18.73 -7.40
N PRO A 257 12.81 -18.13 -8.48
CA PRO A 257 12.18 -18.22 -9.79
C PRO A 257 12.23 -19.61 -10.41
N GLN A 258 13.12 -20.49 -9.95
CA GLN A 258 13.27 -21.85 -10.48
C GLN A 258 12.22 -22.81 -9.94
N ARG A 259 11.66 -22.57 -8.76
CA ARG A 259 10.64 -23.45 -8.14
C ARG A 259 9.33 -23.56 -8.92
N GLY A 260 9.05 -22.67 -9.85
CA GLY A 260 7.87 -22.72 -10.75
C GLY A 260 8.10 -23.52 -12.04
N LEU A 261 9.36 -23.82 -12.39
CA LEU A 261 9.76 -24.43 -13.67
C LEU A 261 9.86 -25.96 -13.63
N ILE A 262 9.91 -26.58 -12.45
CA ILE A 262 10.33 -28.01 -12.28
C ILE A 262 9.14 -28.97 -12.16
N ARG A 263 7.88 -28.49 -12.08
CA ARG A 263 6.71 -29.38 -12.04
C ARG A 263 5.85 -29.28 -13.30
N ARG A 264 6.37 -29.73 -14.45
CA ARG A 264 5.53 -30.47 -15.39
C ARG A 264 5.49 -31.91 -14.89
N ALA A 265 4.31 -32.37 -14.48
CA ALA A 265 4.04 -33.78 -14.26
C ALA A 265 4.52 -34.57 -15.49
N PRO A 266 5.09 -35.78 -15.32
CA PRO A 266 5.41 -36.62 -16.45
C PRO A 266 4.11 -36.82 -17.25
N GLN A 267 4.18 -36.50 -18.55
CA GLN A 267 3.11 -36.84 -19.46
C GLN A 267 3.05 -38.38 -19.45
N VAL A 268 1.97 -38.92 -18.91
CA VAL A 268 1.60 -40.31 -19.10
C VAL A 268 1.40 -40.45 -20.60
N GLN A 269 2.34 -41.05 -21.31
CA GLN A 269 2.14 -41.53 -22.68
C GLN A 269 1.04 -42.58 -22.62
N PRO A 270 -0.06 -42.42 -23.39
CA PRO A 270 -1.03 -43.51 -23.54
C PRO A 270 -0.31 -44.66 -24.29
N ALA A 271 -0.47 -45.85 -23.73
CA ALA A 271 -0.01 -47.12 -24.34
C ALA A 271 -0.78 -47.44 -25.60
#